data_3fea8bcccf66b7c02eed7798c5fa2eb4
#
_entry.id   3fea8bcccf66b7c02eed7798c5fa2eb4
#
_cell.length_a   1.000
_cell.length_b   1.000
_cell.length_c   1.000
_cell.angle_alpha   90.00
_cell.angle_beta   90.00
_cell.angle_gamma   90.00
#
_symmetry.space_group_name_H-M   'P 1'
#
loop_
_entity.id
_entity.type
_entity.pdbx_description
1 polymer ?
#
loop_
_entity_poly.entity_id
_entity_poly.type
_entity_poly.pdbx_seq_one_letter_code
_entity_poly.pdbx_strand_id
1 'polypeptide(L)'
;MKFAFFTLGCKVNLFETQALSQLAQARGHEIVDKDADAVIVNTCTVTSVSDHKNIRAFHKLRRDNPNAVIAACGCFAQTDPERVRATGEIDLICGTRDRAQVIDLCEQAVSGQAVQVHESEDSGFETLPAGIPHGRTRALLKIEDGCNNFCTYCIIPYARGRVRSLPVEQALGQTARLADAGVHEIVLTGIEIASYGKDFEPQVPLTELLEKLLTAQPNVQFRLGSLDPRAVDDVFCERLAGFANLARHFHLSLQSGCDTVLRRMNRHYTSEEFYRCVERLRRAFPDCSVTTDLIVGFPGETEDEFTQTLAFLERCAFASVHVFPYSVREGTKAAAMPGQLDQQTKTARAERAKQVAKTLSAAYRKQFVGRTLYALPEHPTGGLWAAHGRYGFPVYIEDKAEKNHPVTVKVIGLHKDGVLAKFEN
;
A
#
# COMPACT_ATOMS: atom_id res chain seq x y z
N MET A 1 -6.39 24.74 17.79
CA MET A 1 -7.33 24.53 16.67
C MET A 1 -7.73 23.06 16.64
N LYS A 2 -8.86 22.78 16.01
CA LYS A 2 -9.37 21.41 15.77
C LYS A 2 -9.09 21.00 14.33
N PHE A 3 -8.37 19.90 14.14
CA PHE A 3 -8.09 19.33 12.84
C PHE A 3 -8.84 18.02 12.61
N ALA A 4 -9.39 17.87 11.41
CA ALA A 4 -9.90 16.58 10.94
C ALA A 4 -9.07 16.09 9.75
N PHE A 5 -8.88 14.78 9.66
CA PHE A 5 -8.10 14.14 8.60
C PHE A 5 -8.94 13.13 7.84
N PHE A 6 -8.87 13.18 6.52
CA PHE A 6 -9.56 12.23 5.66
C PHE A 6 -8.59 11.64 4.64
N THR A 7 -8.53 10.31 4.55
CA THR A 7 -7.59 9.61 3.68
C THR A 7 -8.32 8.83 2.60
N LEU A 8 -7.94 9.07 1.38
CA LEU A 8 -8.27 8.22 0.23
C LEU A 8 -6.98 7.64 -0.35
N GLY A 9 -7.00 6.37 -0.77
CA GLY A 9 -5.91 5.79 -1.53
C GLY A 9 -5.17 4.63 -0.87
N CYS A 10 -3.86 4.63 -1.00
CA CYS A 10 -2.97 3.52 -0.66
C CYS A 10 -2.37 3.63 0.76
N LYS A 11 -1.52 2.67 1.11
CA LYS A 11 -0.79 2.67 2.40
C LYS A 11 0.13 3.88 2.56
N VAL A 12 0.69 4.41 1.45
CA VAL A 12 1.52 5.61 1.48
C VAL A 12 0.69 6.83 1.90
N ASN A 13 -0.50 7.03 1.30
CA ASN A 13 -1.41 8.10 1.73
C ASN A 13 -1.81 7.96 3.19
N LEU A 14 -2.07 6.73 3.64
CA LEU A 14 -2.41 6.48 5.04
C LEU A 14 -1.27 6.85 5.99
N PHE A 15 -0.03 6.45 5.65
CA PHE A 15 1.17 6.85 6.40
C PHE A 15 1.27 8.39 6.49
N GLU A 16 1.16 9.06 5.34
CA GLU A 16 1.26 10.53 5.26
C GLU A 16 0.20 11.22 6.12
N THR A 17 -1.04 10.76 6.07
CA THR A 17 -2.11 11.32 6.92
C THR A 17 -1.85 11.08 8.41
N GLN A 18 -1.36 9.90 8.80
CA GLN A 18 -1.00 9.62 10.18
C GLN A 18 0.13 10.53 10.68
N ALA A 19 1.12 10.74 9.83
CA ALA A 19 2.23 11.64 10.14
C ALA A 19 1.76 13.10 10.31
N LEU A 20 0.91 13.59 9.42
CA LEU A 20 0.32 14.93 9.53
C LEU A 20 -0.52 15.09 10.79
N SER A 21 -1.30 14.06 11.15
CA SER A 21 -2.07 14.07 12.39
C SER A 21 -1.18 14.17 13.63
N GLN A 22 -0.04 13.45 13.65
CA GLN A 22 0.94 13.56 14.73
C GLN A 22 1.62 14.93 14.79
N LEU A 23 1.97 15.50 13.64
CA LEU A 23 2.55 16.84 13.57
C LEU A 23 1.59 17.89 14.12
N ALA A 24 0.28 17.78 13.79
CA ALA A 24 -0.74 18.66 14.34
C ALA A 24 -0.86 18.51 15.87
N GLN A 25 -0.89 17.28 16.37
CA GLN A 25 -0.93 17.01 17.83
C GLN A 25 0.31 17.53 18.55
N ALA A 26 1.50 17.37 17.96
CA ALA A 26 2.75 17.87 18.53
C ALA A 26 2.77 19.41 18.65
N ARG A 27 2.01 20.12 17.82
CA ARG A 27 1.80 21.57 17.88
C ARG A 27 0.65 21.99 18.84
N GLY A 28 0.07 21.04 19.55
CA GLY A 28 -1.01 21.30 20.52
C GLY A 28 -2.40 21.40 19.91
N HIS A 29 -2.61 20.94 18.67
CA HIS A 29 -3.94 20.87 18.06
C HIS A 29 -4.70 19.63 18.49
N GLU A 30 -6.02 19.76 18.58
CA GLU A 30 -6.97 18.67 18.84
C GLU A 30 -7.32 17.98 17.53
N ILE A 31 -7.34 16.62 17.52
CA ILE A 31 -7.79 15.84 16.37
C ILE A 31 -9.24 15.41 16.63
N VAL A 32 -10.13 15.78 15.71
CA VAL A 32 -11.57 15.55 15.81
C VAL A 32 -12.11 14.87 14.55
N ASP A 33 -13.26 14.22 14.65
CA ASP A 33 -13.97 13.64 13.50
C ASP A 33 -14.95 14.62 12.83
N LYS A 34 -15.40 15.64 13.57
CA LYS A 34 -16.39 16.64 13.15
C LYS A 34 -16.13 17.98 13.83
N ASP A 35 -16.79 19.02 13.33
CA ASP A 35 -16.69 20.39 13.86
C ASP A 35 -15.23 20.88 13.93
N ALA A 36 -14.48 20.59 12.88
CA ALA A 36 -13.08 20.99 12.73
C ALA A 36 -12.96 22.46 12.28
N ASP A 37 -11.88 23.13 12.70
CA ASP A 37 -11.47 24.43 12.15
C ASP A 37 -10.77 24.24 10.79
N ALA A 38 -10.05 23.13 10.63
CA ALA A 38 -9.41 22.74 9.38
C ALA A 38 -9.56 21.24 9.09
N VAL A 39 -9.77 20.90 7.81
CA VAL A 39 -9.87 19.52 7.33
C VAL A 39 -8.76 19.27 6.29
N ILE A 40 -7.93 18.26 6.51
CA ILE A 40 -6.91 17.85 5.56
C ILE A 40 -7.34 16.57 4.84
N VAL A 41 -7.47 16.64 3.51
CA VAL A 41 -7.88 15.51 2.66
C VAL A 41 -6.69 15.02 1.84
N ASN A 42 -6.18 13.83 2.16
CA ASN A 42 -5.13 13.19 1.36
C ASN A 42 -5.78 12.37 0.23
N THR A 43 -5.54 12.79 -1.00
CA THR A 43 -6.26 12.36 -2.21
C THR A 43 -5.50 11.29 -3.01
N CYS A 44 -6.24 10.45 -3.73
CA CYS A 44 -5.71 9.37 -4.56
C CYS A 44 -6.13 9.52 -6.02
N THR A 45 -5.26 9.10 -6.96
CA THR A 45 -5.51 9.21 -8.40
C THR A 45 -5.14 7.94 -9.19
N VAL A 46 -4.99 6.81 -8.52
CA VAL A 46 -4.58 5.55 -9.17
C VAL A 46 -5.59 5.08 -10.22
N THR A 47 -6.90 5.30 -10.00
CA THR A 47 -7.96 4.94 -10.93
C THR A 47 -8.94 6.10 -11.11
N SER A 48 -9.66 6.14 -12.25
CA SER A 48 -10.75 7.11 -12.47
C SER A 48 -11.85 7.02 -11.40
N VAL A 49 -12.10 5.84 -10.87
CA VAL A 49 -13.02 5.63 -9.74
C VAL A 49 -12.54 6.36 -8.49
N SER A 50 -11.22 6.41 -8.27
CA SER A 50 -10.64 7.14 -7.14
C SER A 50 -10.90 8.64 -7.25
N ASP A 51 -10.83 9.23 -8.46
CA ASP A 51 -11.11 10.65 -8.68
C ASP A 51 -12.55 11.00 -8.31
N HIS A 52 -13.52 10.17 -8.75
CA HIS A 52 -14.92 10.36 -8.36
C HIS A 52 -15.15 10.21 -6.85
N LYS A 53 -14.41 9.33 -6.19
CA LYS A 53 -14.46 9.20 -4.72
C LYS A 53 -13.92 10.45 -4.04
N ASN A 54 -12.83 11.05 -4.55
CA ASN A 54 -12.31 12.32 -4.01
C ASN A 54 -13.37 13.43 -4.11
N ILE A 55 -13.97 13.64 -5.26
CA ILE A 55 -14.98 14.70 -5.47
C ILE A 55 -16.18 14.49 -4.53
N ARG A 56 -16.69 13.26 -4.42
CA ARG A 56 -17.77 12.96 -3.46
C ARG A 56 -17.36 13.24 -2.01
N ALA A 57 -16.11 12.94 -1.65
CA ALA A 57 -15.58 13.23 -0.33
C ALA A 57 -15.51 14.75 -0.09
N PHE A 58 -15.09 15.56 -1.05
CA PHE A 58 -15.03 17.02 -0.94
C PHE A 58 -16.41 17.62 -0.62
N HIS A 59 -17.43 17.28 -1.41
CA HIS A 59 -18.81 17.71 -1.13
C HIS A 59 -19.31 17.26 0.25
N LYS A 60 -18.99 16.04 0.67
CA LYS A 60 -19.36 15.55 1.99
C LYS A 60 -18.67 16.34 3.10
N LEU A 61 -17.36 16.53 2.98
CA LEU A 61 -16.55 17.19 4.02
C LEU A 61 -16.94 18.66 4.17
N ARG A 62 -17.23 19.38 3.08
CA ARG A 62 -17.72 20.76 3.14
C ARG A 62 -19.09 20.84 3.83
N ARG A 63 -20.02 19.93 3.48
CA ARG A 63 -21.33 19.87 4.14
C ARG A 63 -21.21 19.57 5.64
N ASP A 64 -20.31 18.64 6.00
CA ASP A 64 -20.13 18.23 7.39
C ASP A 64 -19.32 19.27 8.21
N ASN A 65 -18.56 20.17 7.54
CA ASN A 65 -17.73 21.23 8.14
C ASN A 65 -17.86 22.54 7.32
N PRO A 66 -19.01 23.23 7.36
CA PRO A 66 -19.30 24.34 6.43
C PRO A 66 -18.36 25.54 6.59
N ASN A 67 -17.81 25.76 7.77
CA ASN A 67 -16.93 26.89 8.08
C ASN A 67 -15.45 26.53 8.17
N ALA A 68 -15.09 25.26 8.01
CA ALA A 68 -13.70 24.82 8.09
C ALA A 68 -12.90 25.21 6.85
N VAL A 69 -11.61 25.43 7.02
CA VAL A 69 -10.66 25.46 5.92
C VAL A 69 -10.43 24.03 5.44
N ILE A 70 -10.71 23.71 4.18
CA ILE A 70 -10.47 22.39 3.61
C ILE A 70 -9.26 22.41 2.70
N ALA A 71 -8.21 21.69 3.09
CA ALA A 71 -6.97 21.52 2.35
C ALA A 71 -6.93 20.15 1.66
N ALA A 72 -6.81 20.12 0.34
CA ALA A 72 -6.56 18.89 -0.42
C ALA A 72 -5.08 18.72 -0.70
N CYS A 73 -4.51 17.58 -0.35
CA CYS A 73 -3.15 17.18 -0.71
C CYS A 73 -3.14 15.80 -1.38
N GLY A 74 -1.96 15.33 -1.82
CA GLY A 74 -1.80 13.99 -2.39
C GLY A 74 -1.96 13.93 -3.91
N CYS A 75 -2.09 12.69 -4.43
CA CYS A 75 -1.89 12.43 -5.86
C CYS A 75 -2.92 13.11 -6.78
N PHE A 76 -4.20 13.18 -6.41
CA PHE A 76 -5.21 13.83 -7.25
C PHE A 76 -5.05 15.35 -7.24
N ALA A 77 -4.78 15.92 -6.07
CA ALA A 77 -4.48 17.36 -5.96
C ALA A 77 -3.25 17.75 -6.79
N GLN A 78 -2.24 16.87 -6.90
CA GLN A 78 -1.04 17.07 -7.71
C GLN A 78 -1.29 16.95 -9.21
N THR A 79 -2.07 15.96 -9.65
CA THR A 79 -2.20 15.65 -11.10
C THR A 79 -3.30 16.45 -11.79
N ASP A 80 -4.30 16.91 -11.05
CA ASP A 80 -5.46 17.61 -11.62
C ASP A 80 -5.98 18.70 -10.65
N PRO A 81 -5.13 19.71 -10.32
CA PRO A 81 -5.50 20.78 -9.38
C PRO A 81 -6.66 21.63 -9.89
N GLU A 82 -6.79 21.79 -11.22
CA GLU A 82 -7.89 22.54 -11.82
C GLU A 82 -9.24 21.87 -11.58
N ARG A 83 -9.31 20.55 -11.68
CA ARG A 83 -10.52 19.80 -11.41
C ARG A 83 -10.88 19.82 -9.91
N VAL A 84 -9.86 19.82 -9.02
CA VAL A 84 -10.07 20.02 -7.58
C VAL A 84 -10.65 21.41 -7.32
N ARG A 85 -10.06 22.47 -7.91
CA ARG A 85 -10.51 23.87 -7.79
C ARG A 85 -11.94 24.06 -8.32
N ALA A 86 -12.26 23.43 -9.43
CA ALA A 86 -13.59 23.51 -10.08
C ALA A 86 -14.73 22.95 -9.24
N THR A 87 -14.44 22.17 -8.18
CA THR A 87 -15.49 21.70 -7.25
C THR A 87 -16.04 22.82 -6.37
N GLY A 88 -15.29 23.91 -6.14
CA GLY A 88 -15.65 24.99 -5.25
C GLY A 88 -15.64 24.64 -3.75
N GLU A 89 -15.19 23.43 -3.39
CA GLU A 89 -15.27 22.92 -2.01
C GLU A 89 -13.93 22.99 -1.25
N ILE A 90 -12.83 23.22 -1.96
CA ILE A 90 -11.46 23.16 -1.44
C ILE A 90 -10.85 24.57 -1.37
N ASP A 91 -10.39 24.95 -0.22
CA ASP A 91 -9.79 26.27 0.03
C ASP A 91 -8.28 26.27 -0.28
N LEU A 92 -7.58 25.17 0.02
CA LEU A 92 -6.14 25.02 -0.19
C LEU A 92 -5.84 23.77 -1.01
N ILE A 93 -5.04 23.90 -2.06
CA ILE A 93 -4.60 22.76 -2.89
C ILE A 93 -3.09 22.63 -2.76
N CYS A 94 -2.67 21.51 -2.16
CA CYS A 94 -1.26 21.16 -1.94
C CYS A 94 -0.93 19.89 -2.73
N GLY A 95 0.29 19.79 -3.24
CA GLY A 95 0.71 18.64 -4.03
C GLY A 95 1.07 17.39 -3.20
N THR A 96 2.03 16.64 -3.72
CA THR A 96 2.60 15.44 -3.09
C THR A 96 3.94 15.71 -2.40
N ARG A 97 4.37 16.96 -2.32
CA ARG A 97 5.62 17.41 -1.67
C ARG A 97 5.29 18.36 -0.53
N ASP A 98 6.26 18.53 0.38
CA ASP A 98 6.19 19.50 1.49
C ASP A 98 4.87 19.43 2.29
N ARG A 99 4.38 18.22 2.51
CA ARG A 99 3.10 18.00 3.19
C ARG A 99 3.06 18.54 4.60
N ALA A 100 4.22 18.56 5.29
CA ALA A 100 4.31 19.14 6.62
C ALA A 100 3.84 20.60 6.65
N GLN A 101 4.04 21.37 5.56
CA GLN A 101 3.58 22.74 5.43
C GLN A 101 2.06 22.89 5.40
N VAL A 102 1.31 21.83 5.06
CA VAL A 102 -0.17 21.89 4.97
C VAL A 102 -0.77 22.33 6.31
N ILE A 103 -0.16 21.97 7.44
CA ILE A 103 -0.63 22.39 8.77
C ILE A 103 -0.43 23.91 8.94
N ASP A 104 0.75 24.44 8.59
CA ASP A 104 1.04 25.89 8.65
C ASP A 104 0.10 26.69 7.75
N LEU A 105 -0.16 26.19 6.54
CA LEU A 105 -1.07 26.82 5.58
C LEU A 105 -2.51 26.84 6.11
N CYS A 106 -2.98 25.78 6.77
CA CYS A 106 -4.28 25.74 7.42
C CYS A 106 -4.36 26.72 8.60
N GLU A 107 -3.32 26.81 9.44
CA GLU A 107 -3.25 27.78 10.57
C GLU A 107 -3.35 29.22 10.06
N GLN A 108 -2.61 29.55 9.01
CA GLN A 108 -2.63 30.88 8.36
C GLN A 108 -4.03 31.17 7.78
N ALA A 109 -4.62 30.24 7.04
CA ALA A 109 -5.93 30.43 6.42
C ALA A 109 -7.05 30.62 7.48
N VAL A 110 -7.05 29.83 8.55
CA VAL A 110 -8.02 29.98 9.65
C VAL A 110 -7.87 31.32 10.37
N SER A 111 -6.64 31.85 10.47
CA SER A 111 -6.39 33.18 11.03
C SER A 111 -6.71 34.34 10.08
N GLY A 112 -7.19 34.07 8.86
CA GLY A 112 -7.55 35.08 7.86
C GLY A 112 -6.35 35.67 7.11
N GLN A 113 -5.19 35.06 7.19
CA GLN A 113 -4.00 35.48 6.46
C GLN A 113 -4.06 35.01 4.99
N ALA A 114 -3.46 35.79 4.10
CA ALA A 114 -3.32 35.36 2.71
C ALA A 114 -2.32 34.19 2.62
N VAL A 115 -2.74 33.09 1.98
CA VAL A 115 -1.96 31.87 1.87
C VAL A 115 -1.45 31.71 0.45
N GLN A 116 -0.13 31.50 0.29
CA GLN A 116 0.48 31.07 -0.97
C GLN A 116 1.04 29.66 -0.78
N VAL A 117 0.58 28.73 -1.62
CA VAL A 117 1.14 27.38 -1.67
C VAL A 117 2.38 27.41 -2.57
N HIS A 118 3.55 27.20 -1.98
CA HIS A 118 4.80 27.06 -2.71
C HIS A 118 5.15 25.57 -2.79
N GLU A 119 5.27 25.05 -4.01
CA GLU A 119 5.86 23.72 -4.23
C GLU A 119 7.38 23.87 -4.33
N SER A 120 8.14 23.15 -3.51
CA SER A 120 9.59 23.09 -3.69
C SER A 120 9.93 22.31 -4.97
N GLU A 121 10.81 22.89 -5.80
CA GLU A 121 11.21 22.30 -7.08
C GLU A 121 12.03 21.02 -6.90
N ASP A 122 12.81 20.92 -5.83
CA ASP A 122 13.65 19.76 -5.55
C ASP A 122 13.71 19.49 -4.04
N SER A 123 12.81 18.68 -3.57
CA SER A 123 12.92 18.11 -2.24
C SER A 123 13.43 16.67 -2.36
N GLY A 124 14.45 16.31 -1.65
CA GLY A 124 14.84 14.93 -1.40
C GLY A 124 13.66 14.11 -0.81
N PHE A 125 13.92 13.03 -0.14
CA PHE A 125 12.86 12.30 0.55
C PHE A 125 12.25 13.16 1.67
N GLU A 126 10.93 13.39 1.62
CA GLU A 126 10.21 14.07 2.69
C GLU A 126 10.10 13.17 3.91
N THR A 127 10.90 13.47 4.93
CA THR A 127 10.90 12.72 6.19
C THR A 127 9.74 13.16 7.07
N LEU A 128 8.70 12.37 7.07
CA LEU A 128 7.57 12.50 7.97
C LEU A 128 7.69 11.51 9.14
N PRO A 129 7.22 11.86 10.36
CA PRO A 129 7.29 10.95 11.50
C PRO A 129 6.42 9.72 11.26
N ALA A 130 6.93 8.53 11.56
CA ALA A 130 6.11 7.33 11.56
C ALA A 130 5.08 7.43 12.69
N GLY A 131 3.80 7.29 12.32
CA GLY A 131 2.68 7.42 13.24
C GLY A 131 2.49 6.20 14.13
N ILE A 132 2.19 6.42 15.41
CA ILE A 132 1.65 5.37 16.27
C ILE A 132 0.21 5.10 15.82
N PRO A 133 -0.15 3.85 15.50
CA PRO A 133 -1.43 3.56 14.89
C PRO A 133 -2.58 3.68 15.90
N HIS A 134 -3.25 4.84 15.91
CA HIS A 134 -4.49 4.97 16.67
C HIS A 134 -5.55 3.99 16.13
N GLY A 135 -6.02 3.12 17.01
CA GLY A 135 -7.03 2.12 16.65
C GLY A 135 -6.53 0.94 15.80
N ARG A 136 -5.31 0.96 15.30
CA ARG A 136 -4.67 -0.13 14.55
C ARG A 136 -3.63 -0.85 15.39
N THR A 137 -3.16 -2.01 14.91
CA THR A 137 -2.13 -2.84 15.58
C THR A 137 -0.81 -2.84 14.81
N ARG A 138 -0.81 -2.40 13.55
CA ARG A 138 0.38 -2.36 12.70
C ARG A 138 0.73 -0.94 12.33
N ALA A 139 1.99 -0.56 12.50
CA ALA A 139 2.50 0.72 12.04
C ALA A 139 2.90 0.65 10.55
N LEU A 140 2.87 1.78 9.88
CA LEU A 140 3.42 1.96 8.55
C LEU A 140 4.73 2.75 8.67
N LEU A 141 5.73 2.38 7.88
CA LEU A 141 6.94 3.17 7.68
C LEU A 141 7.16 3.35 6.18
N LYS A 142 7.04 4.58 5.70
CA LYS A 142 7.37 4.92 4.30
C LYS A 142 8.89 5.01 4.16
N ILE A 143 9.48 4.09 3.40
CA ILE A 143 10.92 4.02 3.16
C ILE A 143 11.31 4.55 1.78
N GLU A 144 10.33 4.66 0.86
CA GLU A 144 10.55 5.10 -0.51
C GLU A 144 9.33 5.86 -1.02
N ASP A 145 9.54 6.83 -1.93
CA ASP A 145 8.51 7.57 -2.66
C ASP A 145 8.96 7.81 -4.10
N GLY A 146 7.98 7.91 -5.00
CA GLY A 146 8.22 8.09 -6.43
C GLY A 146 8.46 6.77 -7.18
N CYS A 147 8.63 6.84 -8.50
CA CYS A 147 8.87 5.66 -9.32
C CYS A 147 9.48 6.03 -10.68
N ASN A 148 10.47 5.25 -11.12
CA ASN A 148 11.16 5.43 -12.40
C ASN A 148 10.73 4.40 -13.48
N ASN A 149 9.74 3.52 -13.22
CA ASN A 149 9.38 2.44 -14.15
C ASN A 149 8.54 2.93 -15.35
N PHE A 150 7.77 4.01 -15.23
CA PHE A 150 6.92 4.55 -16.30
C PHE A 150 6.07 3.50 -17.02
N CYS A 151 5.46 2.58 -16.26
CA CYS A 151 4.49 1.63 -16.81
C CYS A 151 3.41 2.39 -17.57
N THR A 152 2.99 1.90 -18.75
CA THR A 152 2.13 2.63 -19.68
C THR A 152 0.75 3.00 -19.13
N TYR A 153 0.26 2.26 -18.12
CA TYR A 153 -1.03 2.50 -17.45
C TYR A 153 -0.92 3.39 -16.21
N CYS A 154 0.30 3.73 -15.76
CA CYS A 154 0.52 4.29 -14.43
C CYS A 154 0.76 5.79 -14.46
N ILE A 155 -0.02 6.53 -13.66
CA ILE A 155 0.10 7.99 -13.50
C ILE A 155 1.09 8.37 -12.39
N ILE A 156 1.51 7.42 -11.57
CA ILE A 156 2.27 7.68 -10.34
C ILE A 156 3.61 8.39 -10.58
N PRO A 157 4.43 8.08 -11.61
CA PRO A 157 5.64 8.84 -11.88
C PRO A 157 5.40 10.34 -12.10
N TYR A 158 4.23 10.69 -12.61
CA TYR A 158 3.82 12.09 -12.84
C TYR A 158 3.26 12.74 -11.56
N ALA A 159 2.60 11.94 -10.71
CA ALA A 159 2.04 12.43 -9.45
C ALA A 159 3.09 12.60 -8.33
N ARG A 160 4.05 11.68 -8.27
CA ARG A 160 5.01 11.60 -7.15
C ARG A 160 6.48 11.86 -7.54
N GLY A 161 6.75 11.93 -8.85
CA GLY A 161 8.09 12.19 -9.36
C GLY A 161 9.02 10.97 -9.29
N ARG A 162 10.32 11.23 -9.30
CA ARG A 162 11.38 10.24 -9.30
C ARG A 162 11.53 9.56 -7.94
N VAL A 163 12.21 8.41 -7.94
CA VAL A 163 12.55 7.66 -6.72
C VAL A 163 13.32 8.54 -5.74
N ARG A 164 12.90 8.51 -4.50
CA ARG A 164 13.55 9.12 -3.35
C ARG A 164 13.42 8.17 -2.17
N SER A 165 14.48 8.01 -1.40
CA SER A 165 14.57 7.01 -0.35
C SER A 165 14.83 7.63 1.03
N LEU A 166 14.22 7.05 2.05
CA LEU A 166 14.46 7.44 3.44
C LEU A 166 15.88 7.00 3.85
N PRO A 167 16.74 7.92 4.38
CA PRO A 167 18.05 7.54 4.86
C PRO A 167 18.01 6.40 5.91
N VAL A 168 18.98 5.48 5.84
CA VAL A 168 19.05 4.28 6.70
C VAL A 168 18.94 4.63 8.18
N GLU A 169 19.73 5.64 8.64
CA GLU A 169 19.75 6.05 10.04
C GLU A 169 18.39 6.59 10.51
N GLN A 170 17.68 7.29 9.62
CA GLN A 170 16.33 7.76 9.93
C GLN A 170 15.32 6.61 10.00
N ALA A 171 15.45 5.60 9.12
CA ALA A 171 14.62 4.40 9.18
C ALA A 171 14.84 3.63 10.50
N LEU A 172 16.11 3.45 10.92
CA LEU A 172 16.47 2.85 12.19
C LEU A 172 15.88 3.63 13.38
N GLY A 173 16.05 4.95 13.40
CA GLY A 173 15.51 5.79 14.46
C GLY A 173 13.97 5.76 14.53
N GLN A 174 13.28 5.72 13.38
CA GLN A 174 11.82 5.62 13.35
C GLN A 174 11.33 4.24 13.83
N THR A 175 11.97 3.15 13.42
CA THR A 175 11.60 1.80 13.86
C THR A 175 11.86 1.59 15.36
N ALA A 176 12.92 2.16 15.91
CA ALA A 176 13.18 2.13 17.36
C ALA A 176 12.04 2.81 18.14
N ARG A 177 11.66 4.03 17.75
CA ARG A 177 10.55 4.73 18.41
C ARG A 177 9.21 3.96 18.33
N LEU A 178 8.93 3.30 17.20
CA LEU A 178 7.73 2.47 17.06
C LEU A 178 7.79 1.23 17.98
N ALA A 179 8.95 0.58 18.08
CA ALA A 179 9.16 -0.55 18.96
C ALA A 179 9.01 -0.15 20.43
N ASP A 180 9.63 0.95 20.86
CA ASP A 180 9.52 1.50 22.22
C ASP A 180 8.07 1.87 22.59
N ALA A 181 7.26 2.26 21.58
CA ALA A 181 5.83 2.50 21.74
C ALA A 181 4.95 1.24 21.72
N GLY A 182 5.54 0.03 21.74
CA GLY A 182 4.83 -1.25 21.81
C GLY A 182 4.24 -1.72 20.48
N VAL A 183 4.78 -1.28 19.34
CA VAL A 183 4.36 -1.77 18.01
C VAL A 183 5.00 -3.14 17.75
N HIS A 184 4.17 -4.15 17.50
CA HIS A 184 4.61 -5.51 17.22
C HIS A 184 4.81 -5.83 15.74
N GLU A 185 4.20 -5.06 14.83
CA GLU A 185 4.40 -5.24 13.37
C GLU A 185 4.56 -3.88 12.68
N ILE A 186 5.63 -3.73 11.88
CA ILE A 186 5.89 -2.59 11.02
C ILE A 186 5.79 -3.03 9.56
N VAL A 187 4.93 -2.34 8.79
CA VAL A 187 4.81 -2.55 7.35
C VAL A 187 5.65 -1.51 6.63
N LEU A 188 6.74 -1.95 6.02
CA LEU A 188 7.57 -1.10 5.16
C LEU A 188 6.80 -0.80 3.88
N THR A 189 6.54 0.46 3.61
CA THR A 189 5.73 0.90 2.48
C THR A 189 6.46 1.93 1.62
N GLY A 190 6.05 2.02 0.39
CA GLY A 190 6.53 2.96 -0.61
C GLY A 190 5.68 2.82 -1.86
N ILE A 191 6.04 3.53 -2.89
CA ILE A 191 5.44 3.41 -4.22
C ILE A 191 5.98 2.16 -4.91
N GLU A 192 7.31 1.97 -4.85
CA GLU A 192 8.02 0.80 -5.36
C GLU A 192 9.25 0.54 -4.48
N ILE A 193 9.06 -0.14 -3.36
CA ILE A 193 10.12 -0.34 -2.36
C ILE A 193 11.36 -1.08 -2.90
N ALA A 194 11.24 -1.83 -4.00
CA ALA A 194 12.36 -2.45 -4.71
C ALA A 194 13.31 -1.43 -5.38
N SER A 195 12.88 -0.18 -5.44
CA SER A 195 13.70 0.94 -5.92
C SER A 195 14.42 1.70 -4.81
N TYR A 196 14.23 1.30 -3.54
CA TYR A 196 14.90 1.90 -2.39
C TYR A 196 16.42 2.00 -2.61
N GLY A 197 16.96 3.15 -2.27
CA GLY A 197 18.39 3.44 -2.25
C GLY A 197 19.08 3.57 -3.61
N LYS A 198 18.33 3.46 -4.73
CA LYS A 198 18.87 3.69 -6.07
C LYS A 198 19.19 5.16 -6.35
N ASP A 199 18.66 6.06 -5.54
CA ASP A 199 18.90 7.51 -5.55
C ASP A 199 20.05 7.95 -4.65
N PHE A 200 20.61 7.03 -3.85
CA PHE A 200 21.78 7.34 -3.00
C PHE A 200 23.09 7.21 -3.77
N GLU A 201 24.11 7.96 -3.30
CA GLU A 201 25.46 7.87 -3.81
C GLU A 201 26.45 7.68 -2.63
N PRO A 202 27.04 6.46 -2.45
CA PRO A 202 26.80 5.23 -3.23
C PRO A 202 25.39 4.64 -3.01
N GLN A 203 24.92 3.86 -3.99
CA GLN A 203 23.62 3.18 -3.86
C GLN A 203 23.60 2.22 -2.67
N VAL A 204 22.44 2.17 -1.98
CA VAL A 204 22.20 1.28 -0.85
C VAL A 204 21.10 0.28 -1.22
N PRO A 205 21.40 -1.02 -1.35
CA PRO A 205 20.40 -2.04 -1.67
C PRO A 205 19.29 -2.13 -0.60
N LEU A 206 18.07 -2.42 -1.02
CA LEU A 206 16.95 -2.69 -0.09
C LEU A 206 17.31 -3.78 0.93
N THR A 207 18.02 -4.82 0.52
CA THR A 207 18.49 -5.91 1.39
C THR A 207 19.35 -5.42 2.56
N GLU A 208 20.19 -4.41 2.33
CA GLU A 208 21.03 -3.83 3.39
C GLU A 208 20.18 -3.10 4.44
N LEU A 209 19.19 -2.29 3.99
CA LEU A 209 18.25 -1.68 4.91
C LEU A 209 17.50 -2.72 5.72
N LEU A 210 16.97 -3.76 5.05
CA LEU A 210 16.20 -4.81 5.70
C LEU A 210 17.01 -5.55 6.77
N GLU A 211 18.24 -5.94 6.48
CA GLU A 211 19.11 -6.59 7.47
C GLU A 211 19.35 -5.73 8.70
N LYS A 212 19.65 -4.43 8.49
CA LYS A 212 19.84 -3.51 9.60
C LYS A 212 18.58 -3.37 10.46
N LEU A 213 17.40 -3.24 9.85
CA LEU A 213 16.12 -3.11 10.57
C LEU A 213 15.76 -4.40 11.31
N LEU A 214 15.88 -5.56 10.66
CA LEU A 214 15.56 -6.87 11.22
C LEU A 214 16.49 -7.21 12.38
N THR A 215 17.77 -6.85 12.30
CA THR A 215 18.76 -7.05 13.36
C THR A 215 18.53 -6.11 14.53
N ALA A 216 18.24 -4.82 14.26
CA ALA A 216 18.05 -3.82 15.30
C ALA A 216 16.78 -4.04 16.13
N GLN A 217 15.74 -4.62 15.53
CA GLN A 217 14.44 -4.82 16.17
C GLN A 217 13.97 -6.29 16.07
N PRO A 218 14.64 -7.23 16.78
CA PRO A 218 14.37 -8.67 16.63
C PRO A 218 12.97 -9.09 17.11
N ASN A 219 12.35 -8.31 17.99
CA ASN A 219 11.01 -8.57 18.53
C ASN A 219 9.87 -7.93 17.73
N VAL A 220 10.19 -7.13 16.71
CA VAL A 220 9.20 -6.50 15.82
C VAL A 220 9.13 -7.27 14.53
N GLN A 221 7.93 -7.65 14.10
CA GLN A 221 7.72 -8.26 12.81
C GLN A 221 7.75 -7.18 11.70
N PHE A 222 8.57 -7.38 10.67
CA PHE A 222 8.59 -6.54 9.49
C PHE A 222 7.86 -7.20 8.34
N ARG A 223 6.98 -6.44 7.69
CA ARG A 223 6.28 -6.86 6.48
C ARG A 223 6.65 -5.93 5.33
N LEU A 224 6.91 -6.51 4.18
CA LEU A 224 7.23 -5.75 2.98
C LEU A 224 5.97 -5.28 2.25
N GLY A 225 6.02 -4.09 1.69
CA GLY A 225 5.09 -3.61 0.68
C GLY A 225 5.27 -4.33 -0.66
N SER A 226 4.78 -3.71 -1.74
CA SER A 226 4.88 -4.29 -3.08
C SER A 226 6.31 -4.29 -3.59
N LEU A 227 6.73 -5.42 -4.17
CA LEU A 227 8.04 -5.62 -4.75
C LEU A 227 7.94 -5.83 -6.27
N ASP A 228 8.82 -5.19 -7.01
CA ASP A 228 9.13 -5.62 -8.38
C ASP A 228 9.86 -6.97 -8.32
N PRO A 229 9.48 -7.98 -9.13
CA PRO A 229 10.08 -9.32 -9.06
C PRO A 229 11.60 -9.33 -9.26
N ARG A 230 12.16 -8.35 -9.97
CA ARG A 230 13.60 -8.22 -10.21
C ARG A 230 14.43 -7.94 -8.96
N ALA A 231 13.80 -7.46 -7.88
CA ALA A 231 14.50 -7.25 -6.61
C ALA A 231 14.64 -8.53 -5.79
N VAL A 232 13.96 -9.60 -6.18
CA VAL A 232 14.03 -10.89 -5.49
C VAL A 232 14.99 -11.81 -6.23
N ASP A 233 16.26 -11.58 -6.03
CA ASP A 233 17.38 -12.40 -6.53
C ASP A 233 17.86 -13.39 -5.45
N ASP A 234 18.92 -14.12 -5.75
CA ASP A 234 19.50 -15.09 -4.81
C ASP A 234 20.10 -14.39 -3.60
N VAL A 235 20.70 -13.22 -3.78
CA VAL A 235 21.27 -12.40 -2.69
C VAL A 235 20.17 -11.95 -1.72
N PHE A 236 19.03 -11.48 -2.24
CA PHE A 236 17.85 -11.14 -1.41
C PHE A 236 17.42 -12.32 -0.55
N CYS A 237 17.32 -13.50 -1.16
CA CYS A 237 16.89 -14.70 -0.46
C CYS A 237 17.90 -15.19 0.58
N GLU A 238 19.17 -15.28 0.22
CA GLU A 238 20.24 -15.76 1.10
C GLU A 238 20.40 -14.86 2.34
N ARG A 239 20.40 -13.54 2.13
CA ARG A 239 20.58 -12.58 3.22
C ARG A 239 19.37 -12.54 4.17
N LEU A 240 18.15 -12.75 3.68
CA LEU A 240 16.94 -12.53 4.47
C LEU A 240 16.27 -13.80 4.99
N ALA A 241 16.61 -15.00 4.47
CA ALA A 241 15.94 -16.25 4.86
C ALA A 241 16.06 -16.59 6.35
N GLY A 242 17.18 -16.21 6.99
CA GLY A 242 17.46 -16.48 8.41
C GLY A 242 16.67 -15.63 9.39
N PHE A 243 16.05 -14.53 8.95
CA PHE A 243 15.35 -13.63 9.88
C PHE A 243 13.94 -14.13 10.21
N ALA A 244 13.76 -14.55 11.46
CA ALA A 244 12.47 -15.05 11.95
C ALA A 244 11.41 -13.94 12.04
N ASN A 245 11.80 -12.70 12.18
CA ASN A 245 10.94 -11.53 12.30
C ASN A 245 10.59 -10.88 10.93
N LEU A 246 11.02 -11.45 9.81
CA LEU A 246 10.48 -11.10 8.49
C LEU A 246 9.18 -11.86 8.25
N ALA A 247 8.10 -11.14 7.96
CA ALA A 247 6.81 -11.75 7.62
C ALA A 247 6.93 -12.64 6.37
N ARG A 248 6.36 -13.83 6.41
CA ARG A 248 6.39 -14.80 5.31
C ARG A 248 5.34 -14.46 4.24
N HIS A 249 5.28 -13.20 3.85
CA HIS A 249 4.34 -12.67 2.86
C HIS A 249 5.08 -11.72 1.91
N PHE A 250 5.07 -12.06 0.62
CA PHE A 250 5.69 -11.28 -0.45
C PHE A 250 4.63 -10.91 -1.48
N HIS A 251 4.40 -9.61 -1.64
CA HIS A 251 3.51 -9.11 -2.67
C HIS A 251 4.34 -8.70 -3.89
N LEU A 252 4.21 -9.45 -4.98
CA LEU A 252 4.95 -9.24 -6.22
C LEU A 252 4.05 -8.60 -7.28
N SER A 253 4.50 -7.54 -7.93
CA SER A 253 3.72 -6.80 -8.93
C SER A 253 3.74 -7.50 -10.29
N LEU A 254 2.84 -8.49 -10.54
CA LEU A 254 2.76 -9.24 -11.80
C LEU A 254 2.15 -8.43 -12.94
N GLN A 255 0.95 -7.90 -12.74
CA GLN A 255 0.09 -7.14 -13.66
C GLN A 255 -0.50 -7.97 -14.82
N SER A 256 0.23 -8.89 -15.46
CA SER A 256 -0.24 -9.84 -16.47
C SER A 256 0.65 -11.10 -16.49
N GLY A 257 0.08 -12.26 -16.81
CA GLY A 257 0.83 -13.51 -17.01
C GLY A 257 1.22 -13.75 -18.47
N CYS A 258 1.02 -12.79 -19.38
CA CYS A 258 1.33 -12.90 -20.79
C CYS A 258 2.40 -11.90 -21.20
N ASP A 259 3.51 -12.36 -21.81
CA ASP A 259 4.67 -11.54 -22.14
C ASP A 259 4.37 -10.42 -23.15
N THR A 260 3.44 -10.64 -24.09
CA THR A 260 3.05 -9.62 -25.06
C THR A 260 2.28 -8.48 -24.38
N VAL A 261 1.45 -8.78 -23.37
CA VAL A 261 0.75 -7.80 -22.55
C VAL A 261 1.75 -7.07 -21.65
N LEU A 262 2.67 -7.78 -20.98
CA LEU A 262 3.72 -7.19 -20.14
C LEU A 262 4.57 -6.17 -20.93
N ARG A 263 4.97 -6.50 -22.16
CA ARG A 263 5.68 -5.56 -23.05
C ARG A 263 4.85 -4.32 -23.38
N ARG A 264 3.54 -4.47 -23.69
CA ARG A 264 2.64 -3.32 -23.90
C ARG A 264 2.47 -2.46 -22.65
N MET A 265 2.51 -3.09 -21.46
CA MET A 265 2.48 -2.42 -20.17
C MET A 265 3.81 -1.72 -19.80
N ASN A 266 4.87 -1.87 -20.60
CA ASN A 266 6.24 -1.44 -20.29
C ASN A 266 6.77 -2.09 -19.00
N ARG A 267 6.49 -3.38 -18.80
CA ARG A 267 7.12 -4.16 -17.72
C ARG A 267 8.47 -4.70 -18.20
N HIS A 268 9.45 -4.70 -17.28
CA HIS A 268 10.86 -5.03 -17.59
C HIS A 268 11.23 -6.44 -17.13
N TYR A 269 10.28 -7.36 -17.17
CA TYR A 269 10.46 -8.80 -16.90
C TYR A 269 9.48 -9.60 -17.76
N THR A 270 9.79 -10.87 -17.94
CA THR A 270 8.94 -11.88 -18.58
C THR A 270 8.17 -12.68 -17.53
N SER A 271 7.12 -13.39 -17.97
CA SER A 271 6.41 -14.34 -17.12
C SER A 271 7.32 -15.43 -16.55
N GLU A 272 8.28 -15.91 -17.33
CA GLU A 272 9.24 -16.93 -16.88
C GLU A 272 10.20 -16.39 -15.81
N GLU A 273 10.72 -15.18 -15.95
CA GLU A 273 11.54 -14.52 -14.93
C GLU A 273 10.75 -14.31 -13.64
N PHE A 274 9.47 -13.91 -13.76
CA PHE A 274 8.57 -13.80 -12.62
C PHE A 274 8.36 -15.16 -11.93
N TYR A 275 8.14 -16.23 -12.70
CA TYR A 275 7.95 -17.56 -12.13
C TYR A 275 9.20 -18.05 -11.38
N ARG A 276 10.40 -17.83 -11.94
CA ARG A 276 11.66 -18.13 -11.25
C ARG A 276 11.81 -17.36 -9.93
N CYS A 277 11.35 -16.12 -9.88
CA CYS A 277 11.31 -15.35 -8.64
C CYS A 277 10.40 -16.03 -7.59
N VAL A 278 9.20 -16.50 -7.99
CA VAL A 278 8.28 -17.24 -7.10
C VAL A 278 8.92 -18.54 -6.58
N GLU A 279 9.60 -19.31 -7.46
CA GLU A 279 10.29 -20.53 -7.05
C GLU A 279 11.44 -20.25 -6.08
N ARG A 280 12.21 -19.18 -6.32
CA ARG A 280 13.29 -18.74 -5.44
C ARG A 280 12.77 -18.38 -4.06
N LEU A 281 11.69 -17.61 -3.97
CA LEU A 281 11.05 -17.30 -2.69
C LEU A 281 10.60 -18.55 -1.94
N ARG A 282 9.94 -19.49 -2.61
CA ARG A 282 9.46 -20.73 -1.96
C ARG A 282 10.60 -21.63 -1.49
N ARG A 283 11.73 -21.62 -2.17
CA ARG A 283 12.92 -22.37 -1.74
C ARG A 283 13.53 -21.75 -0.48
N ALA A 284 13.66 -20.41 -0.46
CA ALA A 284 14.29 -19.70 0.64
C ALA A 284 13.38 -19.52 1.87
N PHE A 285 12.07 -19.37 1.62
CA PHE A 285 11.05 -19.14 2.64
C PHE A 285 9.93 -20.18 2.51
N PRO A 286 10.13 -21.38 3.02
CA PRO A 286 9.10 -22.44 2.96
C PRO A 286 7.74 -21.94 3.46
N ASP A 287 6.66 -22.33 2.77
CA ASP A 287 5.27 -21.94 3.07
C ASP A 287 4.97 -20.43 2.90
N CYS A 288 5.88 -19.63 2.35
CA CYS A 288 5.62 -18.21 2.18
C CYS A 288 4.38 -17.96 1.31
N SER A 289 3.67 -16.91 1.64
CA SER A 289 2.57 -16.37 0.85
C SER A 289 3.13 -15.48 -0.26
N VAL A 290 2.88 -15.84 -1.50
CA VAL A 290 3.11 -14.97 -2.64
C VAL A 290 1.78 -14.44 -3.12
N THR A 291 1.60 -13.13 -3.09
CA THR A 291 0.40 -12.43 -3.54
C THR A 291 0.72 -11.48 -4.67
N THR A 292 -0.29 -11.11 -5.47
CA THR A 292 -0.05 -10.25 -6.63
C THR A 292 -1.25 -9.41 -7.02
N ASP A 293 -1.00 -8.39 -7.85
CA ASP A 293 -2.01 -7.63 -8.57
C ASP A 293 -2.08 -8.09 -10.03
N LEU A 294 -3.29 -8.13 -10.59
CA LEU A 294 -3.58 -8.46 -11.97
C LEU A 294 -4.48 -7.40 -12.60
N ILE A 295 -4.08 -6.89 -13.74
CA ILE A 295 -4.89 -6.00 -14.58
C ILE A 295 -5.42 -6.82 -15.76
N VAL A 296 -6.74 -6.88 -15.93
CA VAL A 296 -7.41 -7.57 -17.04
C VAL A 296 -8.09 -6.57 -17.98
N GLY A 297 -8.17 -6.93 -19.26
CA GLY A 297 -8.79 -6.05 -20.26
C GLY A 297 -7.90 -4.86 -20.61
N PHE A 298 -6.59 -5.03 -20.58
CA PHE A 298 -5.62 -4.04 -21.05
C PHE A 298 -5.80 -3.78 -22.56
N PRO A 299 -5.52 -2.55 -23.09
CA PRO A 299 -5.67 -2.28 -24.50
C PRO A 299 -5.03 -3.32 -25.41
N GLY A 300 -5.83 -3.85 -26.35
CA GLY A 300 -5.41 -4.89 -27.28
C GLY A 300 -5.21 -6.29 -26.69
N GLU A 301 -5.59 -6.53 -25.42
CA GLU A 301 -5.52 -7.88 -24.82
C GLU A 301 -6.52 -8.81 -25.53
N THR A 302 -6.01 -9.87 -26.18
CA THR A 302 -6.83 -10.89 -26.83
C THR A 302 -7.36 -11.91 -25.83
N GLU A 303 -8.27 -12.78 -26.26
CA GLU A 303 -8.77 -13.88 -25.41
C GLU A 303 -7.67 -14.93 -25.15
N ASP A 304 -6.81 -15.18 -26.12
CA ASP A 304 -5.68 -16.11 -25.98
C ASP A 304 -4.66 -15.58 -24.96
N GLU A 305 -4.34 -14.29 -25.00
CA GLU A 305 -3.43 -13.65 -24.04
C GLU A 305 -4.01 -13.66 -22.61
N PHE A 306 -5.31 -13.46 -22.50
CA PHE A 306 -6.00 -13.57 -21.21
C PHE A 306 -6.03 -15.02 -20.69
N THR A 307 -6.24 -16.01 -21.57
CA THR A 307 -6.19 -17.44 -21.21
C THR A 307 -4.78 -17.84 -20.74
N GLN A 308 -3.72 -17.37 -21.42
CA GLN A 308 -2.34 -17.55 -20.97
C GLN A 308 -2.14 -16.97 -19.56
N THR A 309 -2.70 -15.79 -19.31
CA THR A 309 -2.63 -15.17 -17.98
C THR A 309 -3.30 -16.04 -16.92
N LEU A 310 -4.48 -16.61 -17.16
CA LEU A 310 -5.15 -17.51 -16.21
C LEU A 310 -4.30 -18.76 -15.92
N ALA A 311 -3.77 -19.42 -16.96
CA ALA A 311 -2.90 -20.57 -16.81
C ALA A 311 -1.62 -20.22 -16.01
N PHE A 312 -1.09 -19.01 -16.20
CA PHE A 312 0.06 -18.54 -15.44
C PHE A 312 -0.25 -18.32 -13.95
N LEU A 313 -1.46 -17.80 -13.61
CA LEU A 313 -1.88 -17.71 -12.22
C LEU A 313 -1.92 -19.09 -11.55
N GLU A 314 -2.43 -20.10 -12.23
CA GLU A 314 -2.47 -21.49 -11.75
C GLU A 314 -1.07 -22.05 -11.56
N ARG A 315 -0.17 -21.85 -12.54
CA ARG A 315 1.24 -22.26 -12.46
C ARG A 315 1.94 -21.65 -11.25
N CYS A 316 1.71 -20.36 -10.99
CA CYS A 316 2.32 -19.68 -9.85
C CYS A 316 1.67 -20.06 -8.51
N ALA A 317 0.47 -20.62 -8.48
CA ALA A 317 -0.26 -21.01 -7.27
C ALA A 317 -0.26 -19.91 -6.20
N PHE A 318 -0.71 -18.70 -6.56
CA PHE A 318 -0.71 -17.55 -5.66
C PHE A 318 -1.58 -17.75 -4.42
N ALA A 319 -1.13 -17.22 -3.29
CA ALA A 319 -1.92 -17.18 -2.06
C ALA A 319 -3.10 -16.19 -2.15
N SER A 320 -2.95 -15.12 -2.92
CA SER A 320 -4.02 -14.18 -3.26
C SER A 320 -3.68 -13.41 -4.53
N VAL A 321 -4.70 -13.08 -5.32
CA VAL A 321 -4.60 -12.23 -6.51
C VAL A 321 -5.64 -11.13 -6.41
N HIS A 322 -5.19 -9.88 -6.44
CA HIS A 322 -6.07 -8.73 -6.54
C HIS A 322 -6.33 -8.41 -8.01
N VAL A 323 -7.56 -8.63 -8.45
CA VAL A 323 -7.94 -8.47 -9.87
C VAL A 323 -8.59 -7.12 -10.10
N PHE A 324 -8.02 -6.35 -11.02
CA PHE A 324 -8.48 -5.04 -11.44
C PHE A 324 -8.85 -5.06 -12.93
N PRO A 325 -10.08 -4.69 -13.31
CA PRO A 325 -10.34 -4.34 -14.70
C PRO A 325 -9.53 -3.09 -15.06
N TYR A 326 -8.91 -3.07 -16.23
CA TYR A 326 -8.15 -1.90 -16.68
C TYR A 326 -9.04 -0.65 -16.68
N SER A 327 -8.59 0.37 -15.96
CA SER A 327 -9.24 1.67 -15.86
C SER A 327 -8.46 2.68 -16.71
N VAL A 328 -9.10 3.25 -17.72
CA VAL A 328 -8.50 4.31 -18.54
C VAL A 328 -8.13 5.48 -17.63
N ARG A 329 -6.87 5.87 -17.70
CA ARG A 329 -6.35 7.00 -16.92
C ARG A 329 -5.78 8.04 -17.86
N GLU A 330 -6.44 9.20 -17.93
CA GLU A 330 -5.98 10.33 -18.71
C GLU A 330 -4.54 10.73 -18.34
N GLY A 331 -3.74 11.16 -19.31
CA GLY A 331 -2.33 11.47 -19.12
C GLY A 331 -1.38 10.25 -19.15
N THR A 332 -1.91 9.01 -19.24
CA THR A 332 -1.09 7.81 -19.38
C THR A 332 -0.99 7.35 -20.83
N LYS A 333 0.13 6.70 -21.20
CA LYS A 333 0.31 6.17 -22.57
C LYS A 333 -0.78 5.15 -22.93
N ALA A 334 -1.20 4.31 -21.98
CA ALA A 334 -2.22 3.28 -22.23
C ALA A 334 -3.61 3.88 -22.54
N ALA A 335 -3.92 5.08 -22.08
CA ALA A 335 -5.18 5.74 -22.39
C ALA A 335 -5.32 6.07 -23.90
N ALA A 336 -4.19 6.34 -24.55
CA ALA A 336 -4.13 6.66 -25.99
C ALA A 336 -3.90 5.43 -26.90
N MET A 337 -3.71 4.23 -26.31
CA MET A 337 -3.49 3.01 -27.09
C MET A 337 -4.76 2.59 -27.85
N PRO A 338 -4.62 2.10 -29.09
CA PRO A 338 -5.73 1.48 -29.82
C PRO A 338 -6.17 0.17 -29.16
N GLY A 339 -7.34 -0.35 -29.54
CA GLY A 339 -7.83 -1.62 -29.04
C GLY A 339 -8.34 -1.55 -27.60
N GLN A 340 -8.88 -0.40 -27.18
CA GLN A 340 -9.57 -0.28 -25.89
C GLN A 340 -10.75 -1.28 -25.84
N LEU A 341 -10.77 -2.14 -24.84
CA LEU A 341 -11.84 -3.10 -24.64
C LEU A 341 -13.06 -2.41 -23.99
N ASP A 342 -14.25 -2.91 -24.32
CA ASP A 342 -15.48 -2.48 -23.68
C ASP A 342 -15.57 -2.92 -22.22
N GLN A 343 -16.47 -2.29 -21.45
CA GLN A 343 -16.61 -2.57 -20.02
C GLN A 343 -17.17 -3.97 -19.74
N GLN A 344 -17.99 -4.51 -20.63
CA GLN A 344 -18.56 -5.85 -20.48
C GLN A 344 -17.46 -6.92 -20.54
N THR A 345 -16.57 -6.83 -21.54
CA THR A 345 -15.41 -7.71 -21.70
C THR A 345 -14.49 -7.61 -20.49
N LYS A 346 -14.16 -6.40 -20.02
CA LYS A 346 -13.32 -6.22 -18.82
C LYS A 346 -13.95 -6.85 -17.58
N THR A 347 -15.26 -6.68 -17.40
CA THR A 347 -15.98 -7.23 -16.25
C THR A 347 -16.00 -8.76 -16.32
N ALA A 348 -16.31 -9.35 -17.48
CA ALA A 348 -16.33 -10.79 -17.66
C ALA A 348 -14.95 -11.44 -17.38
N ARG A 349 -13.86 -10.81 -17.88
CA ARG A 349 -12.50 -11.28 -17.59
C ARG A 349 -12.16 -11.14 -16.11
N ALA A 350 -12.54 -10.04 -15.46
CA ALA A 350 -12.32 -9.87 -14.04
C ALA A 350 -13.02 -10.95 -13.21
N GLU A 351 -14.26 -11.32 -13.53
CA GLU A 351 -14.98 -12.38 -12.80
C GLU A 351 -14.33 -13.76 -13.01
N ARG A 352 -13.90 -14.10 -14.21
CA ARG A 352 -13.15 -15.35 -14.48
C ARG A 352 -11.84 -15.39 -13.69
N ALA A 353 -11.05 -14.31 -13.71
CA ALA A 353 -9.80 -14.24 -12.97
C ALA A 353 -10.01 -14.31 -11.45
N LYS A 354 -11.04 -13.65 -10.91
CA LYS A 354 -11.41 -13.75 -9.49
C LYS A 354 -11.81 -15.18 -9.08
N GLN A 355 -12.49 -15.93 -9.95
CA GLN A 355 -12.83 -17.32 -9.67
C GLN A 355 -11.57 -18.19 -9.54
N VAL A 356 -10.60 -18.04 -10.46
CA VAL A 356 -9.29 -18.72 -10.35
C VAL A 356 -8.58 -18.30 -9.07
N ALA A 357 -8.49 -16.99 -8.80
CA ALA A 357 -7.87 -16.46 -7.59
C ALA A 357 -8.48 -17.01 -6.29
N LYS A 358 -9.83 -17.15 -6.23
CA LYS A 358 -10.55 -17.72 -5.09
C LYS A 358 -10.17 -19.19 -4.85
N THR A 359 -10.08 -19.99 -5.91
CA THR A 359 -9.68 -21.40 -5.84
C THR A 359 -8.25 -21.53 -5.33
N LEU A 360 -7.31 -20.76 -5.89
CA LEU A 360 -5.91 -20.76 -5.48
C LEU A 360 -5.73 -20.33 -4.02
N SER A 361 -6.42 -19.26 -3.62
CA SER A 361 -6.34 -18.75 -2.25
C SER A 361 -6.89 -19.77 -1.22
N ALA A 362 -7.97 -20.46 -1.54
CA ALA A 362 -8.52 -21.52 -0.68
C ALA A 362 -7.54 -22.71 -0.57
N ALA A 363 -6.95 -23.13 -1.69
CA ALA A 363 -5.96 -24.21 -1.73
C ALA A 363 -4.71 -23.85 -0.89
N TYR A 364 -4.21 -22.61 -1.04
CA TYR A 364 -3.08 -22.12 -0.23
C TYR A 364 -3.40 -22.13 1.27
N ARG A 365 -4.54 -21.61 1.69
CA ARG A 365 -4.90 -21.54 3.12
C ARG A 365 -5.19 -22.91 3.74
N LYS A 366 -5.68 -23.88 2.94
CA LYS A 366 -6.00 -25.24 3.41
C LYS A 366 -4.76 -25.94 4.01
N GLN A 367 -3.55 -25.66 3.53
CA GLN A 367 -2.31 -26.26 4.05
C GLN A 367 -2.01 -25.89 5.50
N PHE A 368 -2.63 -24.85 6.04
CA PHE A 368 -2.43 -24.40 7.43
C PHE A 368 -3.38 -25.05 8.42
N VAL A 369 -4.40 -25.79 7.97
CA VAL A 369 -5.33 -26.49 8.90
C VAL A 369 -4.57 -27.52 9.70
N GLY A 370 -4.72 -27.44 11.04
CA GLY A 370 -3.99 -28.25 12.00
C GLY A 370 -2.64 -27.68 12.44
N ARG A 371 -2.16 -26.61 11.80
CA ARG A 371 -0.88 -25.96 12.14
C ARG A 371 -1.07 -24.86 13.18
N THR A 372 -0.01 -24.58 13.91
CA THR A 372 0.08 -23.49 14.87
C THR A 372 0.65 -22.24 14.21
N LEU A 373 0.00 -21.10 14.41
CA LEU A 373 0.36 -19.82 13.82
C LEU A 373 0.50 -18.73 14.87
N TYR A 374 1.41 -17.81 14.63
CA TYR A 374 1.43 -16.50 15.28
C TYR A 374 0.30 -15.63 14.74
N ALA A 375 -0.42 -14.94 15.61
CA ALA A 375 -1.46 -13.99 15.25
C ALA A 375 -1.40 -12.74 16.14
N LEU A 376 -1.62 -11.57 15.53
CA LEU A 376 -1.73 -10.28 16.22
C LEU A 376 -3.20 -9.83 16.18
N PRO A 377 -3.97 -9.98 17.29
CA PRO A 377 -5.38 -9.61 17.36
C PRO A 377 -5.59 -8.11 17.14
N GLU A 378 -6.61 -7.75 16.35
CA GLU A 378 -6.88 -6.37 15.95
C GLU A 378 -8.22 -5.85 16.52
N HIS A 379 -9.31 -6.56 16.24
CA HIS A 379 -10.65 -6.15 16.70
C HIS A 379 -11.64 -7.32 16.70
N PRO A 380 -12.70 -7.25 17.53
CA PRO A 380 -13.78 -8.22 17.50
C PRO A 380 -14.63 -8.04 16.23
N THR A 381 -15.09 -9.16 15.63
CA THR A 381 -15.93 -9.18 14.44
C THR A 381 -16.81 -10.42 14.40
N GLY A 382 -18.15 -10.26 14.41
CA GLY A 382 -19.09 -11.36 14.27
C GLY A 382 -18.92 -12.51 15.28
N GLY A 383 -18.59 -12.20 16.53
CA GLY A 383 -18.36 -13.20 17.59
C GLY A 383 -16.95 -13.81 17.62
N LEU A 384 -16.08 -13.42 16.67
CA LEU A 384 -14.69 -13.85 16.56
C LEU A 384 -13.77 -12.64 16.77
N TRP A 385 -12.46 -12.89 16.93
CA TRP A 385 -11.43 -11.87 16.86
C TRP A 385 -10.69 -11.94 15.53
N ALA A 386 -10.70 -10.85 14.77
CA ALA A 386 -9.87 -10.70 13.58
C ALA A 386 -8.44 -10.39 14.00
N ALA A 387 -7.48 -11.10 13.41
CA ALA A 387 -6.06 -10.95 13.68
C ALA A 387 -5.25 -11.01 12.38
N HIS A 388 -4.03 -10.47 12.43
CA HIS A 388 -3.06 -10.58 11.36
C HIS A 388 -2.03 -11.67 11.66
N GLY A 389 -1.82 -12.57 10.68
CA GLY A 389 -0.78 -13.59 10.74
C GLY A 389 0.44 -13.23 9.87
N ARG A 390 1.53 -14.00 10.01
CA ARG A 390 2.77 -13.81 9.22
C ARG A 390 2.58 -13.96 7.72
N TYR A 391 1.55 -14.71 7.31
CA TYR A 391 1.34 -15.11 5.91
C TYR A 391 0.39 -14.18 5.12
N GLY A 392 -0.07 -13.07 5.73
CA GLY A 392 -0.83 -12.03 5.03
C GLY A 392 -2.32 -12.30 4.83
N PHE A 393 -2.84 -13.48 5.18
CA PHE A 393 -4.28 -13.75 5.26
C PHE A 393 -4.82 -13.48 6.67
N PRO A 394 -6.12 -13.14 6.83
CA PRO A 394 -6.74 -12.96 8.12
C PRO A 394 -6.78 -14.26 8.95
N VAL A 395 -6.61 -14.13 10.27
CA VAL A 395 -6.82 -15.19 11.24
C VAL A 395 -8.00 -14.81 12.11
N TYR A 396 -9.06 -15.62 12.08
CA TYR A 396 -10.26 -15.43 12.89
C TYR A 396 -10.18 -16.35 14.11
N ILE A 397 -10.13 -15.79 15.30
CA ILE A 397 -9.90 -16.50 16.56
C ILE A 397 -11.25 -16.65 17.28
N GLU A 398 -11.61 -17.89 17.70
CA GLU A 398 -12.84 -18.17 18.45
C GLU A 398 -12.75 -17.66 19.89
N ASP A 399 -11.57 -17.73 20.48
CA ASP A 399 -11.34 -17.31 21.84
C ASP A 399 -11.30 -15.79 21.98
N LYS A 400 -11.63 -15.30 23.19
CA LYS A 400 -11.50 -13.89 23.51
C LYS A 400 -10.02 -13.50 23.55
N ALA A 401 -9.62 -12.63 22.66
CA ALA A 401 -8.25 -12.13 22.59
C ALA A 401 -8.17 -10.67 23.08
N GLU A 402 -6.95 -10.21 23.33
CA GLU A 402 -6.66 -8.83 23.67
C GLU A 402 -6.01 -8.13 22.48
N LYS A 403 -6.50 -6.92 22.18
CA LYS A 403 -5.98 -6.13 21.05
C LYS A 403 -4.48 -5.84 21.23
N ASN A 404 -3.71 -5.99 20.15
CA ASN A 404 -2.27 -5.74 20.10
C ASN A 404 -1.42 -6.63 21.04
N HIS A 405 -1.99 -7.74 21.56
CA HIS A 405 -1.23 -8.75 22.27
C HIS A 405 -1.02 -9.97 21.39
N PRO A 406 0.22 -10.22 20.94
CA PRO A 406 0.52 -11.38 20.09
C PRO A 406 0.14 -12.69 20.76
N VAL A 407 -0.50 -13.58 20.00
CA VAL A 407 -0.93 -14.89 20.48
C VAL A 407 -0.49 -16.00 19.55
N THR A 408 -0.38 -17.21 20.08
CA THR A 408 -0.18 -18.43 19.32
C THR A 408 -1.51 -19.18 19.22
N VAL A 409 -1.93 -19.53 18.00
CA VAL A 409 -3.24 -20.13 17.71
C VAL A 409 -3.12 -21.36 16.83
N LYS A 410 -3.96 -22.36 17.05
CA LYS A 410 -4.10 -23.55 16.20
C LYS A 410 -5.21 -23.35 15.19
N VAL A 411 -4.88 -23.49 13.91
CA VAL A 411 -5.85 -23.39 12.81
C VAL A 411 -6.76 -24.63 12.80
N ILE A 412 -8.07 -24.42 12.86
CA ILE A 412 -9.08 -25.50 12.88
C ILE A 412 -9.86 -25.63 11.56
N GLY A 413 -9.81 -24.60 10.69
CA GLY A 413 -10.51 -24.64 9.41
C GLY A 413 -10.32 -23.38 8.56
N LEU A 414 -10.98 -23.37 7.40
CA LEU A 414 -11.10 -22.17 6.57
C LEU A 414 -12.27 -21.32 7.04
N HIS A 415 -12.13 -20.00 7.00
CA HIS A 415 -13.21 -19.06 7.29
C HIS A 415 -13.10 -17.82 6.39
N LYS A 416 -14.17 -17.52 5.65
CA LYS A 416 -14.21 -16.37 4.72
C LYS A 416 -12.95 -16.29 3.83
N ASP A 417 -12.24 -15.18 3.93
CA ASP A 417 -10.99 -14.89 3.22
C ASP A 417 -9.72 -15.27 4.00
N GLY A 418 -9.89 -15.90 5.18
CA GLY A 418 -8.84 -16.31 6.10
C GLY A 418 -8.97 -17.73 6.61
N VAL A 419 -8.50 -17.95 7.82
CA VAL A 419 -8.58 -19.22 8.56
C VAL A 419 -9.29 -19.02 9.90
N LEU A 420 -9.99 -20.05 10.38
CA LEU A 420 -10.53 -20.14 11.73
C LEU A 420 -9.49 -20.77 12.64
N ALA A 421 -9.29 -20.20 13.82
CA ALA A 421 -8.30 -20.68 14.77
C ALA A 421 -8.81 -20.56 16.22
N LYS A 422 -8.16 -21.28 17.13
CA LYS A 422 -8.39 -21.18 18.56
C LYS A 422 -7.02 -21.15 19.29
N PHE A 423 -7.00 -20.72 20.54
CA PHE A 423 -5.78 -20.79 21.33
C PHE A 423 -5.25 -22.21 21.41
N GLU A 424 -3.95 -22.36 21.39
CA GLU A 424 -3.31 -23.63 21.66
C GLU A 424 -3.26 -23.78 23.20
N ASN A 425 -3.95 -24.79 23.70
CA ASN A 425 -3.98 -25.13 25.14
C ASN A 425 -2.64 -25.68 25.58
#